data_610c8c190398ecb9615c7ed3848a8c11
#
_entry.id   610c8c190398ecb9615c7ed3848a8c11
#
_cell.length_a   1.000
_cell.length_b   1.000
_cell.length_c   1.000
_cell.angle_alpha   90.00
_cell.angle_beta   90.00
_cell.angle_gamma   90.00
#
_symmetry.space_group_name_H-M   'P 1'
#
loop_
_entity.id
_entity.type
_entity.pdbx_description
1 polymer ?
#
loop_
_entity_poly.entity_id
_entity_poly.type
_entity_poly.pdbx_seq_one_letter_code
_entity_poly.pdbx_strand_id
1 'polypeptide(L)'
;MTILPLDTDNLLKESTDRGWTEMPSGTVIGHMYLHVSNLSKALKFYRDILGLNLTIIYPGAYFFAAGKYHHHIATNTWLGTNILPASPESVGLNHFGIELPNKEELDRIFKQLQQQNIAERNSEISSKAILVEDPNGIRIKPIVRKNK
;
A
#
# COMPACT_ATOMS: atom_id res chain seq x y z
N MET A 1 8.21 -15.78 10.30
CA MET A 1 9.00 -14.60 9.90
C MET A 1 9.60 -14.00 11.16
N THR A 2 10.90 -13.81 11.22
CA THR A 2 11.59 -13.19 12.35
C THR A 2 11.94 -11.76 11.95
N ILE A 3 11.62 -10.79 12.77
CA ILE A 3 12.02 -9.39 12.58
C ILE A 3 13.19 -9.15 13.54
N LEU A 4 14.34 -8.83 12.99
CA LEU A 4 15.53 -8.46 13.76
C LEU A 4 15.80 -6.96 13.57
N PRO A 5 16.38 -6.29 14.58
CA PRO A 5 16.90 -4.93 14.39
C PRO A 5 17.92 -4.90 13.24
N LEU A 6 17.91 -3.81 12.48
CA LEU A 6 18.91 -3.58 11.45
C LEU A 6 20.25 -3.27 12.11
N ASP A 7 21.30 -4.02 11.74
CA ASP A 7 22.68 -3.71 12.14
C ASP A 7 23.21 -2.53 11.31
N THR A 8 22.88 -1.33 11.77
CA THR A 8 23.25 -0.09 11.09
C THR A 8 24.76 0.14 11.08
N ASP A 9 25.48 -0.29 12.12
CA ASP A 9 26.93 -0.10 12.23
C ASP A 9 27.67 -0.95 11.20
N ASN A 10 27.22 -2.19 11.01
CA ASN A 10 27.80 -3.07 9.99
C ASN A 10 27.46 -2.57 8.59
N LEU A 11 26.23 -2.11 8.37
CA LEU A 11 25.80 -1.54 7.10
C LEU A 11 26.64 -0.31 6.71
N LEU A 12 26.92 0.57 7.68
CA LEU A 12 27.77 1.74 7.46
C LEU A 12 29.23 1.36 7.11
N LYS A 13 29.78 0.28 7.70
CA LYS A 13 31.12 -0.21 7.37
C LYS A 13 31.22 -0.75 5.94
N GLU A 14 30.16 -1.38 5.45
CA GLU A 14 30.08 -1.88 4.08
C GLU A 14 29.83 -0.75 3.04
N SER A 15 29.41 0.44 3.52
CA SER A 15 29.24 1.60 2.66
C SER A 15 30.59 2.08 2.17
N THR A 16 30.80 2.12 0.86
CA THR A 16 31.89 2.88 0.27
C THR A 16 31.56 4.36 0.43
N ASP A 17 32.48 5.15 0.97
CA ASP A 17 32.31 6.60 1.21
C ASP A 17 32.16 7.38 -0.10
N ARG A 18 31.04 7.17 -0.75
CA ARG A 18 30.59 7.94 -1.92
C ARG A 18 29.42 8.76 -1.45
N GLY A 19 29.59 10.06 -1.37
CA GLY A 19 28.50 10.96 -1.06
C GLY A 19 27.24 10.62 -1.87
N TRP A 20 26.05 10.80 -1.28
CA TRP A 20 24.80 10.57 -1.97
C TRP A 20 24.69 11.50 -3.18
N THR A 21 24.48 10.93 -4.37
CA THR A 21 24.24 11.65 -5.61
C THR A 21 22.82 11.44 -6.11
N GLU A 22 22.38 10.20 -6.22
CA GLU A 22 21.05 9.82 -6.69
C GLU A 22 20.72 8.37 -6.35
N MET A 23 19.46 7.97 -6.48
CA MET A 23 19.08 6.55 -6.43
C MET A 23 19.70 5.78 -7.59
N PRO A 24 20.31 4.60 -7.35
CA PRO A 24 20.81 3.77 -8.43
C PRO A 24 19.72 3.45 -9.45
N SER A 25 20.08 3.43 -10.73
CA SER A 25 19.16 3.03 -11.80
C SER A 25 18.66 1.59 -11.55
N GLY A 26 17.38 1.36 -11.78
CA GLY A 26 16.74 0.06 -11.49
C GLY A 26 16.26 -0.12 -10.06
N THR A 27 16.46 0.86 -9.16
CA THR A 27 15.84 0.83 -7.83
C THR A 27 14.31 0.84 -7.95
N VAL A 28 13.65 -0.04 -7.19
CA VAL A 28 12.19 -0.16 -7.15
C VAL A 28 11.68 -0.14 -5.71
N ILE A 29 10.44 0.30 -5.54
CA ILE A 29 9.74 0.16 -4.26
C ILE A 29 9.35 -1.31 -4.10
N GLY A 30 9.90 -1.98 -3.10
CA GLY A 30 9.60 -3.39 -2.82
C GLY A 30 8.30 -3.57 -2.04
N HIS A 31 8.14 -2.82 -0.96
CA HIS A 31 7.03 -2.97 -0.04
C HIS A 31 6.47 -1.61 0.41
N MET A 32 5.17 -1.59 0.72
CA MET A 32 4.50 -0.48 1.39
C MET A 32 4.10 -0.90 2.80
N TYR A 33 4.62 -0.23 3.81
CA TYR A 33 4.22 -0.41 5.21
C TYR A 33 3.33 0.74 5.64
N LEU A 34 2.08 0.42 6.00
CA LEU A 34 1.03 1.38 6.26
C LEU A 34 0.58 1.26 7.71
N HIS A 35 0.57 2.38 8.43
CA HIS A 35 -0.05 2.43 9.73
C HIS A 35 -1.55 2.64 9.58
N VAL A 36 -2.35 1.77 10.22
CA VAL A 36 -3.81 1.79 10.14
C VAL A 36 -4.42 1.82 11.54
N SER A 37 -5.60 2.42 11.66
CA SER A 37 -6.31 2.51 12.94
C SER A 37 -7.02 1.21 13.31
N ASN A 38 -7.35 0.36 12.31
CA ASN A 38 -8.14 -0.85 12.50
C ASN A 38 -7.83 -1.91 11.44
N LEU A 39 -7.24 -3.02 11.88
CA LEU A 39 -6.84 -4.13 10.99
C LEU A 39 -8.01 -4.81 10.30
N SER A 40 -9.19 -4.91 10.95
CA SER A 40 -10.36 -5.54 10.31
C SER A 40 -10.90 -4.69 9.16
N LYS A 41 -10.88 -3.36 9.30
CA LYS A 41 -11.25 -2.44 8.20
C LYS A 41 -10.21 -2.49 7.07
N ALA A 42 -8.93 -2.52 7.42
CA ALA A 42 -7.86 -2.69 6.44
C ALA A 42 -7.98 -4.02 5.69
N LEU A 43 -8.27 -5.13 6.40
CA LEU A 43 -8.49 -6.44 5.78
C LEU A 43 -9.59 -6.40 4.72
N LYS A 44 -10.75 -5.83 5.05
CA LYS A 44 -11.86 -5.70 4.10
C LYS A 44 -11.45 -4.89 2.87
N PHE A 45 -10.71 -3.81 3.06
CA PHE A 45 -10.29 -2.96 1.95
C PHE A 45 -9.25 -3.64 1.06
N TYR A 46 -8.14 -4.08 1.63
CA TYR A 46 -7.02 -4.64 0.86
C TYR A 46 -7.31 -6.01 0.28
N ARG A 47 -8.05 -6.87 0.99
CA ARG A 47 -8.43 -8.21 0.51
C ARG A 47 -9.70 -8.18 -0.33
N ASP A 48 -10.81 -7.67 0.22
CA ASP A 48 -12.13 -7.88 -0.38
C ASP A 48 -12.40 -6.88 -1.53
N ILE A 49 -11.88 -5.64 -1.43
CA ILE A 49 -12.03 -4.63 -2.47
C ILE A 49 -10.89 -4.70 -3.48
N LEU A 50 -9.64 -4.56 -3.04
CA LEU A 50 -8.48 -4.56 -3.94
C LEU A 50 -8.15 -5.96 -4.48
N GLY A 51 -8.56 -7.04 -3.80
CA GLY A 51 -8.36 -8.42 -4.27
C GLY A 51 -6.98 -8.99 -3.94
N LEU A 52 -6.28 -8.42 -2.96
CA LEU A 52 -5.00 -8.97 -2.51
C LEU A 52 -5.20 -10.17 -1.59
N ASN A 53 -4.32 -11.15 -1.66
CA ASN A 53 -4.30 -12.26 -0.73
C ASN A 53 -3.74 -11.83 0.63
N LEU A 54 -4.40 -12.20 1.72
CA LEU A 54 -3.82 -12.14 3.06
C LEU A 54 -2.80 -13.27 3.18
N THR A 55 -1.52 -12.94 3.26
CA THR A 55 -0.42 -13.91 3.26
C THR A 55 0.08 -14.25 4.66
N ILE A 56 0.11 -13.27 5.57
CA ILE A 56 0.61 -13.43 6.93
C ILE A 56 -0.27 -12.65 7.89
N ILE A 57 -0.57 -13.27 9.03
CA ILE A 57 -1.16 -12.62 10.21
C ILE A 57 -0.08 -12.58 11.29
N TYR A 58 0.18 -11.40 11.80
CA TYR A 58 1.14 -11.17 12.87
C TYR A 58 0.49 -10.31 13.97
N PRO A 59 0.92 -10.40 15.24
CA PRO A 59 0.40 -9.53 16.29
C PRO A 59 0.45 -8.05 15.90
N GLY A 60 -0.72 -7.44 15.74
CA GLY A 60 -0.86 -6.05 15.34
C GLY A 60 -0.56 -5.75 13.88
N ALA A 61 -0.44 -6.75 12.98
CA ALA A 61 -0.18 -6.52 11.56
C ALA A 61 -0.77 -7.58 10.64
N TYR A 62 -1.18 -7.15 9.43
CA TYR A 62 -1.60 -8.01 8.32
C TYR A 62 -0.77 -7.71 7.09
N PHE A 63 -0.44 -8.76 6.34
CA PHE A 63 0.41 -8.69 5.14
C PHE A 63 -0.35 -9.18 3.92
N PHE A 64 -0.26 -8.45 2.82
CA PHE A 64 -1.04 -8.69 1.62
C PHE A 64 -0.15 -8.77 0.39
N ALA A 65 -0.50 -9.66 -0.54
CA ALA A 65 0.18 -9.80 -1.82
C ALA A 65 -0.75 -10.13 -2.97
N ALA A 66 -0.34 -9.76 -4.18
CA ALA A 66 -0.82 -10.35 -5.41
C ALA A 66 0.01 -11.60 -5.73
N GLY A 67 -0.66 -12.69 -6.19
CA GLY A 67 0.00 -13.94 -6.53
C GLY A 67 0.67 -14.63 -5.34
N LYS A 68 1.88 -15.18 -5.56
CA LYS A 68 2.62 -15.99 -4.58
C LYS A 68 3.71 -15.22 -3.82
N TYR A 69 3.79 -13.90 -3.99
CA TYR A 69 4.81 -13.10 -3.29
C TYR A 69 4.51 -13.06 -1.79
N HIS A 70 5.54 -12.90 -0.95
CA HIS A 70 5.36 -12.93 0.50
C HIS A 70 4.52 -11.76 1.02
N HIS A 71 4.75 -10.54 0.56
CA HIS A 71 3.84 -9.38 0.69
C HIS A 71 4.31 -8.20 -0.16
N HIS A 72 3.36 -7.40 -0.65
CA HIS A 72 3.60 -6.09 -1.26
C HIS A 72 3.19 -4.97 -0.31
N ILE A 73 2.12 -5.21 0.45
CA ILE A 73 1.56 -4.25 1.39
C ILE A 73 1.51 -4.89 2.78
N ALA A 74 1.96 -4.17 3.79
CA ALA A 74 1.75 -4.49 5.19
C ALA A 74 0.94 -3.39 5.85
N THR A 75 -0.04 -3.76 6.68
CA THR A 75 -0.79 -2.85 7.53
C THR A 75 -0.56 -3.18 8.97
N ASN A 76 -0.37 -2.19 9.83
CA ASN A 76 -0.12 -2.42 11.25
C ASN A 76 -0.79 -1.36 12.13
N THR A 77 -0.95 -1.71 13.42
CA THR A 77 -1.48 -0.84 14.47
C THR A 77 -0.46 -0.59 15.59
N TRP A 78 0.82 -0.69 15.30
CA TRP A 78 1.88 -0.64 16.32
C TRP A 78 2.04 0.73 16.98
N LEU A 79 1.61 1.81 16.32
CA LEU A 79 1.56 3.16 16.91
C LEU A 79 0.24 3.44 17.65
N GLY A 80 -0.67 2.49 17.70
CA GLY A 80 -1.97 2.60 18.36
C GLY A 80 -3.14 2.19 17.47
N THR A 81 -4.26 1.90 18.11
CA THR A 81 -5.54 1.62 17.44
C THR A 81 -6.45 2.85 17.52
N ASN A 82 -7.42 2.96 16.61
CA ASN A 82 -8.41 4.06 16.57
C ASN A 82 -7.80 5.47 16.50
N ILE A 83 -6.58 5.58 15.97
CA ILE A 83 -5.96 6.88 15.73
C ILE A 83 -6.63 7.55 14.54
N LEU A 84 -6.65 8.88 14.56
CA LEU A 84 -7.14 9.68 13.45
C LEU A 84 -6.19 9.61 12.25
N PRO A 85 -6.70 9.72 11.02
CA PRO A 85 -5.87 9.95 9.85
C PRO A 85 -4.94 11.17 10.03
N ALA A 86 -3.81 11.17 9.34
CA ALA A 86 -2.94 12.35 9.31
C ALA A 86 -3.71 13.56 8.74
N SER A 87 -3.40 14.75 9.25
CA SER A 87 -3.98 15.99 8.71
C SER A 87 -3.63 16.11 7.22
N PRO A 88 -4.55 16.60 6.37
CA PRO A 88 -4.26 16.88 4.95
C PRO A 88 -3.06 17.81 4.74
N GLU A 89 -2.77 18.69 5.72
CA GLU A 89 -1.63 19.61 5.69
C GLU A 89 -0.30 18.99 6.14
N SER A 90 -0.34 17.73 6.60
CA SER A 90 0.88 17.04 7.04
C SER A 90 1.73 16.64 5.84
N VAL A 91 3.05 16.75 5.97
CA VAL A 91 3.97 16.12 5.04
C VAL A 91 3.81 14.59 5.12
N GLY A 92 3.86 13.91 3.98
CA GLY A 92 3.69 12.46 3.95
C GLY A 92 3.46 11.90 2.54
N LEU A 93 3.03 10.67 2.48
CA LEU A 93 2.70 9.99 1.24
C LEU A 93 1.46 10.61 0.60
N ASN A 94 1.60 11.17 -0.59
CA ASN A 94 0.46 11.69 -1.34
C ASN A 94 -0.46 10.55 -1.81
N HIS A 95 0.08 9.60 -2.54
CA HIS A 95 -0.59 8.35 -2.95
C HIS A 95 0.45 7.35 -3.45
N PHE A 96 0.06 6.09 -3.57
CA PHE A 96 0.83 5.10 -4.31
C PHE A 96 -0.02 4.41 -5.37
N GLY A 97 0.62 3.95 -6.45
CA GLY A 97 -0.04 3.24 -7.55
C GLY A 97 0.00 1.73 -7.36
N ILE A 98 -1.06 1.06 -7.82
CA ILE A 98 -1.10 -0.40 -8.00
C ILE A 98 -1.37 -0.66 -9.48
N GLU A 99 -0.40 -1.26 -10.18
CA GLU A 99 -0.60 -1.67 -11.56
C GLU A 99 -1.48 -2.91 -11.64
N LEU A 100 -2.57 -2.79 -12.40
CA LEU A 100 -3.50 -3.88 -12.68
C LEU A 100 -3.22 -4.50 -14.04
N PRO A 101 -3.44 -5.80 -14.21
CA PRO A 101 -3.14 -6.49 -15.47
C PRO A 101 -4.02 -6.04 -16.62
N ASN A 102 -5.27 -5.64 -16.37
CA ASN A 102 -6.27 -5.32 -17.38
C ASN A 102 -7.37 -4.40 -16.81
N LYS A 103 -8.27 -3.99 -17.72
CA LYS A 103 -9.40 -3.12 -17.40
C LYS A 103 -10.48 -3.84 -16.56
N GLU A 104 -10.66 -5.12 -16.77
CA GLU A 104 -11.65 -5.94 -16.07
C GLU A 104 -11.40 -5.92 -14.56
N GLU A 105 -10.14 -5.97 -14.13
CA GLU A 105 -9.78 -5.83 -12.72
C GLU A 105 -10.05 -4.43 -12.17
N LEU A 106 -9.83 -3.40 -12.97
CA LEU A 106 -10.19 -2.03 -12.57
C LEU A 106 -11.70 -1.89 -12.39
N ASP A 107 -12.48 -2.43 -13.33
CA ASP A 107 -13.95 -2.40 -13.29
C ASP A 107 -14.49 -3.22 -12.09
N ARG A 108 -13.85 -4.35 -11.77
CA ARG A 108 -14.16 -5.16 -10.58
C ARG A 108 -13.95 -4.35 -9.30
N ILE A 109 -12.80 -3.71 -9.15
CA ILE A 109 -12.49 -2.86 -7.98
C ILE A 109 -13.50 -1.73 -7.88
N PHE A 110 -13.81 -1.05 -8.97
CA PHE A 110 -14.79 0.03 -9.00
C PHE A 110 -16.17 -0.43 -8.53
N LYS A 111 -16.64 -1.59 -9.02
CA LYS A 111 -17.91 -2.20 -8.59
C LYS A 111 -17.94 -2.49 -7.08
N GLN A 112 -16.83 -3.02 -6.53
CA GLN A 112 -16.71 -3.26 -5.09
C GLN A 112 -16.76 -1.95 -4.27
N LEU A 113 -16.10 -0.91 -4.75
CA LEU A 113 -16.13 0.42 -4.12
C LEU A 113 -17.53 1.03 -4.11
N GLN A 114 -18.27 0.88 -5.21
CA GLN A 114 -19.68 1.33 -5.29
C GLN A 114 -20.57 0.57 -4.31
N GLN A 115 -20.47 -0.76 -4.25
CA GLN A 115 -21.27 -1.58 -3.35
C GLN A 115 -21.07 -1.24 -1.87
N GLN A 116 -19.92 -0.70 -1.52
CA GLN A 116 -19.58 -0.31 -0.15
C GLN A 116 -19.71 1.21 0.10
N ASN A 117 -20.29 1.96 -0.85
CA ASN A 117 -20.44 3.42 -0.79
C ASN A 117 -19.12 4.18 -0.57
N ILE A 118 -18.01 3.62 -1.04
CA ILE A 118 -16.67 4.22 -0.94
C ILE A 118 -16.38 5.09 -2.18
N ALA A 119 -16.92 4.71 -3.34
CA ALA A 119 -16.67 5.38 -4.62
C ALA A 119 -17.15 6.85 -4.67
N GLU A 120 -18.10 7.23 -3.83
CA GLU A 120 -18.66 8.58 -3.84
C GLU A 120 -17.79 9.61 -3.11
N ARG A 121 -16.85 9.17 -2.29
CA ARG A 121 -16.17 10.09 -1.38
C ARG A 121 -15.01 10.87 -2.00
N ASN A 122 -14.23 10.33 -2.96
CA ASN A 122 -13.03 11.00 -3.51
C ASN A 122 -12.48 10.32 -4.78
N SER A 123 -13.28 10.02 -5.79
CA SER A 123 -12.74 9.32 -6.94
C SER A 123 -12.50 10.24 -8.14
N GLU A 124 -11.24 10.53 -8.43
CA GLU A 124 -10.85 10.86 -9.80
C GLU A 124 -10.94 9.58 -10.63
N ILE A 125 -12.02 9.42 -11.37
CA ILE A 125 -12.28 8.24 -12.19
C ILE A 125 -11.91 8.56 -13.62
N SER A 126 -11.01 7.75 -14.18
CA SER A 126 -10.73 7.73 -15.61
C SER A 126 -10.93 6.31 -16.16
N SER A 127 -10.95 6.16 -17.49
CA SER A 127 -11.01 4.83 -18.12
C SER A 127 -9.83 3.92 -17.81
N LYS A 128 -8.78 4.43 -17.18
CA LYS A 128 -7.51 3.71 -16.93
C LYS A 128 -7.06 3.71 -15.48
N ALA A 129 -7.66 4.51 -14.61
CA ALA A 129 -7.26 4.64 -13.22
C ALA A 129 -8.40 5.16 -12.35
N ILE A 130 -8.35 4.80 -11.08
CA ILE A 130 -9.24 5.31 -10.02
C ILE A 130 -8.35 5.78 -8.87
N LEU A 131 -8.58 6.97 -8.33
CA LEU A 131 -7.98 7.37 -7.07
C LEU A 131 -8.98 7.05 -5.95
N VAL A 132 -8.59 6.29 -4.96
CA VAL A 132 -9.44 5.85 -3.85
C VAL A 132 -8.71 6.01 -2.52
N GLU A 133 -9.45 6.31 -1.46
CA GLU A 133 -8.93 6.33 -0.09
C GLU A 133 -9.31 5.06 0.66
N ASP A 134 -8.34 4.50 1.39
CA ASP A 134 -8.59 3.42 2.33
C ASP A 134 -9.34 3.96 3.58
N PRO A 135 -9.77 3.09 4.53
CA PRO A 135 -10.43 3.53 5.75
C PRO A 135 -9.61 4.46 6.68
N ASN A 136 -8.34 4.68 6.38
CA ASN A 136 -7.42 5.54 7.14
C ASN A 136 -7.04 6.83 6.38
N GLY A 137 -7.66 7.09 5.22
CA GLY A 137 -7.34 8.24 4.38
C GLY A 137 -6.10 8.07 3.51
N ILE A 138 -5.55 6.85 3.43
CA ILE A 138 -4.40 6.55 2.57
C ILE A 138 -4.89 6.46 1.13
N ARG A 139 -4.34 7.30 0.25
CA ARG A 139 -4.72 7.35 -1.16
C ARG A 139 -3.98 6.31 -1.99
N ILE A 140 -4.75 5.57 -2.78
CA ILE A 140 -4.27 4.49 -3.62
C ILE A 140 -4.82 4.71 -5.03
N LYS A 141 -3.97 4.49 -6.03
CA LYS A 141 -4.34 4.66 -7.44
C LYS A 141 -4.18 3.35 -8.21
N PRO A 142 -5.22 2.47 -8.25
CA PRO A 142 -5.26 1.36 -9.18
C PRO A 142 -5.19 1.87 -10.62
N ILE A 143 -4.25 1.36 -11.41
CA ILE A 143 -3.94 1.84 -12.76
C ILE A 143 -3.81 0.64 -13.69
N VAL A 144 -4.51 0.65 -14.81
CA VAL A 144 -4.33 -0.37 -15.85
C VAL A 144 -2.96 -0.21 -16.50
N ARG A 145 -2.19 -1.29 -16.51
CA ARG A 145 -0.86 -1.34 -17.12
C ARG A 145 -0.94 -0.94 -18.59
N LYS A 146 -0.06 -0.03 -19.02
CA LYS A 146 0.10 0.24 -20.45
C LYS A 146 0.76 -0.97 -21.10
N ASN A 147 0.10 -1.58 -22.08
CA ASN A 147 0.78 -2.55 -22.94
C ASN A 147 1.96 -1.83 -23.61
N LYS A 148 3.16 -2.37 -23.40
CA LYS A 148 4.36 -1.94 -24.13
C LYS A 148 4.28 -2.41 -25.56
#